data_3df780259c0e69635204c8ce39c8d6e0
#
_entry.id   3df780259c0e69635204c8ce39c8d6e0
#
_cell.length_a   1.000
_cell.length_b   1.000
_cell.length_c   1.000
_cell.angle_alpha   90.00
_cell.angle_beta   90.00
_cell.angle_gamma   90.00
#
_symmetry.space_group_name_H-M   'P 1'
#
loop_
_entity.id
_entity.type
_entity.pdbx_description
1 polymer ?
#
loop_
_entity_poly.entity_id
_entity_poly.type
_entity_poly.pdbx_seq_one_letter_code
_entity_poly.pdbx_strand_id
1 'polypeptide(L)'
;MKKVVRTVWIGALSGLAFLAACCSQNGLTRKERRQLLKQRDSIQEILTRREGAAVYGSPEIIARYGAETYRLRSQLDSINYKLGEDVDLEKSARRVALQDRIVELQAALQRREGACVYGSPEIIEEYGRETQRMRDELQAVRKELKELNTPQDQINQGKTETLYGSPQP
;
A
#
# COMPACT_ATOMS: atom_id res chain seq x y z
N MET A 1 44.13 -16.46 45.01
CA MET A 1 43.41 -15.22 44.66
C MET A 1 43.32 -14.89 43.16
N LYS A 2 44.09 -15.54 42.23
CA LYS A 2 44.04 -15.24 40.78
C LYS A 2 42.86 -15.87 39.98
N LYS A 3 42.21 -16.91 40.53
CA LYS A 3 41.08 -17.61 39.84
C LYS A 3 39.73 -16.93 40.01
N VAL A 4 39.48 -16.20 41.09
CA VAL A 4 38.21 -15.54 41.38
C VAL A 4 38.02 -14.30 40.48
N VAL A 5 39.09 -13.59 40.19
CA VAL A 5 39.03 -12.37 39.34
C VAL A 5 38.65 -12.70 37.88
N ARG A 6 39.09 -13.87 37.35
CA ARG A 6 38.74 -14.30 35.96
C ARG A 6 37.29 -14.64 35.79
N THR A 7 36.65 -15.21 36.80
CA THR A 7 35.23 -15.62 36.72
C THR A 7 34.29 -14.42 36.76
N VAL A 8 34.65 -13.37 37.52
CA VAL A 8 33.87 -12.13 37.62
C VAL A 8 33.92 -11.34 36.30
N TRP A 9 35.06 -11.33 35.60
CA TRP A 9 35.21 -10.64 34.30
C TRP A 9 34.45 -11.32 33.19
N ILE A 10 34.35 -12.65 33.15
CA ILE A 10 33.57 -13.39 32.14
C ILE A 10 32.08 -13.16 32.37
N GLY A 11 31.61 -13.08 33.62
CA GLY A 11 30.23 -12.77 33.96
C GLY A 11 29.83 -11.35 33.59
N ALA A 12 30.71 -10.37 33.74
CA ALA A 12 30.43 -8.96 33.39
C ALA A 12 30.39 -8.74 31.87
N LEU A 13 31.22 -9.42 31.10
CA LEU A 13 31.20 -9.34 29.63
C LEU A 13 29.98 -10.03 29.00
N SER A 14 29.53 -11.16 29.56
CA SER A 14 28.29 -11.83 29.08
C SER A 14 27.03 -11.04 29.44
N GLY A 15 26.99 -10.36 30.58
CA GLY A 15 25.88 -9.49 30.98
C GLY A 15 25.76 -8.26 30.07
N LEU A 16 26.85 -7.64 29.66
CA LEU A 16 26.84 -6.51 28.73
C LEU A 16 26.45 -6.90 27.30
N ALA A 17 26.82 -8.10 26.84
CA ALA A 17 26.39 -8.62 25.57
C ALA A 17 24.86 -8.91 25.55
N PHE A 18 24.30 -9.38 26.66
CA PHE A 18 22.87 -9.65 26.81
C PHE A 18 22.03 -8.36 26.87
N LEU A 19 22.54 -7.31 27.54
CA LEU A 19 21.87 -6.01 27.57
C LEU A 19 21.88 -5.30 26.19
N ALA A 20 22.94 -5.51 25.39
CA ALA A 20 22.98 -5.00 24.02
C ALA A 20 21.99 -5.75 23.07
N ALA A 21 21.74 -7.04 23.32
CA ALA A 21 20.79 -7.84 22.55
C ALA A 21 19.32 -7.53 22.92
N CYS A 22 19.03 -7.19 24.19
CA CYS A 22 17.66 -6.80 24.62
C CYS A 22 17.22 -5.42 24.12
N CYS A 23 18.14 -4.56 23.66
CA CYS A 23 17.79 -3.24 23.11
C CYS A 23 17.49 -3.25 21.60
N SER A 24 17.57 -4.40 20.94
CA SER A 24 17.24 -4.56 19.53
C SER A 24 15.84 -5.13 19.39
N GLN A 25 14.81 -4.30 19.59
CA GLN A 25 13.49 -4.63 19.08
C GLN A 25 13.65 -4.89 17.56
N ASN A 26 13.36 -6.12 17.11
CA ASN A 26 13.46 -6.63 15.74
C ASN A 26 14.86 -6.92 15.18
N GLY A 27 15.91 -7.10 15.99
CA GLY A 27 17.23 -7.50 15.51
C GLY A 27 17.99 -6.46 14.68
N LEU A 28 17.45 -5.25 14.50
CA LEU A 28 18.07 -4.19 13.73
C LEU A 28 19.21 -3.49 14.50
N THR A 29 20.34 -3.28 13.83
CA THR A 29 21.42 -2.45 14.36
C THR A 29 21.02 -0.97 14.40
N ARG A 30 21.66 -0.17 15.26
CA ARG A 30 21.43 1.29 15.31
C ARG A 30 21.67 1.98 13.97
N LYS A 31 22.61 1.47 13.17
CA LYS A 31 22.92 2.02 11.84
C LYS A 31 21.78 1.73 10.86
N GLU A 32 21.29 0.50 10.81
CA GLU A 32 20.17 0.09 9.95
C GLU A 32 18.90 0.85 10.32
N ARG A 33 18.58 0.97 11.61
CA ARG A 33 17.41 1.74 12.06
C ARG A 33 17.49 3.20 11.62
N ARG A 34 18.65 3.85 11.75
CA ARG A 34 18.84 5.23 11.27
C ARG A 34 18.68 5.35 9.76
N GLN A 35 19.13 4.36 9.01
CA GLN A 35 18.97 4.33 7.56
C GLN A 35 17.52 4.16 7.15
N LEU A 36 16.77 3.26 7.79
CA LEU A 36 15.33 3.06 7.55
C LEU A 36 14.54 4.33 7.88
N LEU A 37 14.83 5.01 8.99
CA LEU A 37 14.18 6.28 9.34
C LEU A 37 14.41 7.36 8.28
N LYS A 38 15.64 7.50 7.76
CA LYS A 38 15.91 8.45 6.66
C LYS A 38 15.15 8.09 5.38
N GLN A 39 15.08 6.80 5.04
CA GLN A 39 14.30 6.35 3.88
C GLN A 39 12.80 6.62 4.08
N ARG A 40 12.27 6.36 5.27
CA ARG A 40 10.88 6.67 5.64
C ARG A 40 10.58 8.15 5.43
N ASP A 41 11.39 9.02 6.02
CA ASP A 41 11.19 10.47 5.96
C ASP A 41 11.24 10.99 4.51
N SER A 42 12.17 10.45 3.69
CA SER A 42 12.25 10.78 2.26
C SER A 42 11.01 10.36 1.49
N ILE A 43 10.49 9.14 1.72
CA ILE A 43 9.27 8.65 1.05
C ILE A 43 8.06 9.46 1.51
N GLN A 44 7.95 9.79 2.80
CA GLN A 44 6.87 10.63 3.32
C GLN A 44 6.86 12.01 2.67
N GLU A 45 8.02 12.63 2.51
CA GLU A 45 8.14 13.93 1.82
C GLU A 45 7.65 13.84 0.37
N ILE A 46 8.04 12.78 -0.36
CA ILE A 46 7.58 12.55 -1.72
C ILE A 46 6.06 12.37 -1.76
N LEU A 47 5.50 11.56 -0.85
CA LEU A 47 4.05 11.32 -0.77
C LEU A 47 3.28 12.61 -0.47
N THR A 48 3.75 13.42 0.47
CA THR A 48 3.12 14.72 0.81
C THR A 48 3.09 15.65 -0.39
N ARG A 49 4.18 15.73 -1.16
CA ARG A 49 4.22 16.52 -2.40
C ARG A 49 3.25 15.99 -3.45
N ARG A 50 3.11 14.66 -3.56
CA ARG A 50 2.20 14.03 -4.53
C ARG A 50 0.74 14.21 -4.16
N GLU A 51 0.39 14.15 -2.89
CA GLU A 51 -0.99 14.33 -2.39
C GLU A 51 -1.52 15.75 -2.62
N GLY A 52 -0.63 16.75 -2.60
CA GLY A 52 -0.98 18.15 -2.91
C GLY A 52 -0.96 18.47 -4.42
N ALA A 53 -0.51 17.55 -5.28
CA ALA A 53 -0.37 17.81 -6.70
C ALA A 53 -1.66 17.49 -7.48
N ALA A 54 -2.14 18.44 -8.25
CA ALA A 54 -3.18 18.20 -9.24
C ALA A 54 -2.59 17.45 -10.45
N VAL A 55 -3.11 16.29 -10.76
CA VAL A 55 -2.66 15.47 -11.89
C VAL A 55 -3.61 15.68 -13.07
N TYR A 56 -3.06 16.22 -14.15
CA TYR A 56 -3.79 16.45 -15.41
C TYR A 56 -3.24 15.50 -16.48
N GLY A 57 -4.11 15.00 -17.34
CA GLY A 57 -3.72 14.17 -18.46
C GLY A 57 -4.77 13.13 -18.83
N SER A 58 -4.37 12.19 -19.69
CA SER A 58 -5.22 11.07 -20.06
C SER A 58 -5.52 10.18 -18.85
N PRO A 59 -6.62 9.41 -18.86
CA PRO A 59 -6.92 8.46 -17.79
C PRO A 59 -5.77 7.50 -17.47
N GLU A 60 -4.97 7.14 -18.48
CA GLU A 60 -3.79 6.30 -18.33
C GLU A 60 -2.69 7.01 -17.50
N ILE A 61 -2.42 8.29 -17.78
CA ILE A 61 -1.43 9.09 -17.02
C ILE A 61 -1.84 9.20 -15.57
N ILE A 62 -3.12 9.50 -15.31
CA ILE A 62 -3.66 9.58 -13.96
C ILE A 62 -3.53 8.24 -13.23
N ALA A 63 -3.83 7.12 -13.92
CA ALA A 63 -3.71 5.78 -13.33
C ALA A 63 -2.26 5.42 -13.00
N ARG A 64 -1.30 5.70 -13.90
CA ARG A 64 0.13 5.48 -13.65
C ARG A 64 0.63 6.28 -12.46
N TYR A 65 0.23 7.55 -12.36
CA TYR A 65 0.57 8.38 -11.20
C TYR A 65 0.03 7.78 -9.91
N GLY A 66 -1.21 7.29 -9.92
CA GLY A 66 -1.81 6.56 -8.81
C GLY A 66 -1.02 5.30 -8.44
N ALA A 67 -0.65 4.48 -9.43
CA ALA A 67 0.12 3.25 -9.21
C ALA A 67 1.48 3.52 -8.54
N GLU A 68 2.22 4.54 -8.99
CA GLU A 68 3.47 4.95 -8.34
C GLU A 68 3.25 5.40 -6.90
N THR A 69 2.17 6.14 -6.63
CA THR A 69 1.82 6.57 -5.27
C THR A 69 1.52 5.39 -4.35
N TYR A 70 0.80 4.37 -4.83
CA TYR A 70 0.54 3.15 -4.05
C TYR A 70 1.81 2.32 -3.83
N ARG A 71 2.72 2.25 -4.79
CA ARG A 71 4.03 1.59 -4.62
C ARG A 71 4.88 2.30 -3.56
N LEU A 72 4.90 3.64 -3.55
CA LEU A 72 5.60 4.41 -2.51
C LEU A 72 4.99 4.17 -1.12
N ARG A 73 3.65 4.12 -1.01
CA ARG A 73 2.97 3.78 0.24
C ARG A 73 3.32 2.36 0.71
N SER A 74 3.35 1.39 -0.20
CA SER A 74 3.73 0.01 0.13
C SER A 74 5.20 -0.11 0.57
N GLN A 75 6.10 0.69 -0.02
CA GLN A 75 7.48 0.79 0.48
C GLN A 75 7.55 1.38 1.88
N LEU A 76 6.75 2.43 2.15
CA LEU A 76 6.64 3.04 3.48
C LEU A 76 6.12 2.02 4.51
N ASP A 77 5.07 1.28 4.17
CA ASP A 77 4.49 0.22 5.00
C ASP A 77 5.54 -0.86 5.32
N SER A 78 6.32 -1.28 4.31
CA SER A 78 7.41 -2.25 4.49
C SER A 78 8.52 -1.74 5.43
N ILE A 79 8.84 -0.45 5.36
CA ILE A 79 9.81 0.18 6.27
C ILE A 79 9.25 0.24 7.69
N ASN A 80 8.00 0.68 7.85
CA ASN A 80 7.32 0.77 9.13
C ASN A 80 7.20 -0.61 9.81
N TYR A 81 6.85 -1.65 9.05
CA TYR A 81 6.88 -3.03 9.53
C TYR A 81 8.27 -3.46 10.05
N LYS A 82 9.35 -3.16 9.31
CA LYS A 82 10.73 -3.43 9.74
C LYS A 82 11.11 -2.64 11.00
N LEU A 83 10.56 -1.45 11.19
CA LEU A 83 10.77 -0.62 12.38
C LEU A 83 9.95 -1.12 13.60
N GLY A 84 9.04 -2.10 13.40
CA GLY A 84 8.21 -2.70 14.45
C GLY A 84 6.85 -2.06 14.60
N GLU A 85 6.40 -1.30 13.61
CA GLU A 85 5.04 -0.78 13.58
C GLU A 85 4.08 -1.89 13.12
N ASP A 86 2.84 -1.89 13.64
CA ASP A 86 1.80 -2.82 13.23
C ASP A 86 1.23 -2.40 11.88
N VAL A 87 1.66 -3.08 10.82
CA VAL A 87 1.28 -2.77 9.44
C VAL A 87 0.82 -4.04 8.74
N ASP A 88 -0.34 -3.98 8.14
CA ASP A 88 -0.89 -5.04 7.29
C ASP A 88 -0.24 -5.00 5.89
N LEU A 89 0.84 -5.76 5.72
CA LEU A 89 1.57 -5.86 4.44
C LEU A 89 0.76 -6.55 3.35
N GLU A 90 -0.13 -7.49 3.68
CA GLU A 90 -0.97 -8.16 2.71
C GLU A 90 -1.98 -7.18 2.10
N LYS A 91 -2.63 -6.39 2.94
CA LYS A 91 -3.53 -5.31 2.50
C LYS A 91 -2.80 -4.27 1.65
N SER A 92 -1.57 -3.92 2.03
CA SER A 92 -0.73 -2.99 1.26
C SER A 92 -0.37 -3.56 -0.11
N ALA A 93 0.05 -4.82 -0.19
CA ALA A 93 0.34 -5.50 -1.45
C ALA A 93 -0.91 -5.64 -2.34
N ARG A 94 -2.08 -5.95 -1.75
CA ARG A 94 -3.36 -6.03 -2.48
C ARG A 94 -3.73 -4.70 -3.13
N ARG A 95 -3.54 -3.57 -2.43
CA ARG A 95 -3.77 -2.23 -3.00
C ARG A 95 -2.90 -1.95 -4.21
N VAL A 96 -1.62 -2.32 -4.16
CA VAL A 96 -0.70 -2.16 -5.30
C VAL A 96 -1.17 -3.00 -6.48
N ALA A 97 -1.51 -4.27 -6.26
CA ALA A 97 -1.97 -5.18 -7.31
C ALA A 97 -3.25 -4.67 -8.00
N LEU A 98 -4.24 -4.18 -7.23
CA LEU A 98 -5.46 -3.60 -7.78
C LEU A 98 -5.18 -2.34 -8.60
N GLN A 99 -4.29 -1.48 -8.13
CA GLN A 99 -3.92 -0.27 -8.85
C GLN A 99 -3.17 -0.57 -10.15
N ASP A 100 -2.26 -1.55 -10.15
CA ASP A 100 -1.58 -2.01 -11.37
C ASP A 100 -2.61 -2.58 -12.37
N ARG A 101 -3.61 -3.34 -11.91
CA ARG A 101 -4.70 -3.82 -12.76
C ARG A 101 -5.53 -2.70 -13.37
N ILE A 102 -5.79 -1.62 -12.62
CA ILE A 102 -6.45 -0.41 -13.16
C ILE A 102 -5.63 0.20 -14.31
N VAL A 103 -4.30 0.31 -14.17
CA VAL A 103 -3.42 0.82 -15.23
C VAL A 103 -3.51 -0.05 -16.48
N GLU A 104 -3.44 -1.37 -16.33
CA GLU A 104 -3.53 -2.31 -17.45
C GLU A 104 -4.85 -2.19 -18.21
N LEU A 105 -5.98 -2.20 -17.48
CA LEU A 105 -7.31 -2.10 -18.06
C LEU A 105 -7.53 -0.75 -18.77
N GLN A 106 -7.08 0.34 -18.17
CA GLN A 106 -7.17 1.66 -18.81
C GLN A 106 -6.34 1.76 -20.08
N ALA A 107 -5.10 1.26 -20.07
CA ALA A 107 -4.27 1.22 -21.26
C ALA A 107 -4.86 0.33 -22.37
N ALA A 108 -5.50 -0.79 -21.99
CA ALA A 108 -6.19 -1.67 -22.93
C ALA A 108 -7.41 -0.99 -23.54
N LEU A 109 -8.25 -0.35 -22.71
CA LEU A 109 -9.44 0.39 -23.17
C LEU A 109 -9.05 1.55 -24.10
N GLN A 110 -8.05 2.34 -23.75
CA GLN A 110 -7.60 3.45 -24.57
C GLN A 110 -7.11 3.00 -25.96
N ARG A 111 -6.39 1.87 -26.04
CA ARG A 111 -5.98 1.28 -27.32
C ARG A 111 -7.19 0.83 -28.14
N ARG A 112 -8.24 0.32 -27.51
CA ARG A 112 -9.46 -0.14 -28.18
C ARG A 112 -10.33 1.03 -28.66
N GLU A 113 -10.44 2.10 -27.89
CA GLU A 113 -11.20 3.30 -28.26
C GLU A 113 -10.64 4.03 -29.48
N GLY A 114 -9.32 3.94 -29.70
CA GLY A 114 -8.66 4.49 -30.89
C GLY A 114 -8.61 3.55 -32.09
N ALA A 115 -9.10 2.30 -31.97
CA ALA A 115 -9.02 1.30 -33.02
C ALA A 115 -10.28 1.31 -33.90
N CYS A 116 -10.10 1.39 -35.23
CA CYS A 116 -11.15 1.11 -36.17
C CYS A 116 -11.29 -0.41 -36.33
N VAL A 117 -12.45 -0.95 -36.01
CA VAL A 117 -12.73 -2.39 -36.13
C VAL A 117 -13.42 -2.64 -37.46
N TYR A 118 -12.73 -3.42 -38.31
CA TYR A 118 -13.26 -3.87 -39.60
C TYR A 118 -13.47 -5.39 -39.55
N GLY A 119 -14.55 -5.87 -40.10
CA GLY A 119 -14.83 -7.29 -40.19
C GLY A 119 -16.31 -7.60 -40.34
N SER A 120 -16.67 -8.86 -40.17
CA SER A 120 -18.09 -9.26 -40.17
C SER A 120 -18.81 -8.68 -38.92
N PRO A 121 -20.14 -8.59 -38.96
CA PRO A 121 -20.93 -8.12 -37.82
C PRO A 121 -20.60 -8.85 -36.52
N GLU A 122 -20.33 -10.16 -36.59
CA GLU A 122 -19.99 -11.01 -35.44
C GLU A 122 -18.66 -10.56 -34.79
N ILE A 123 -17.64 -10.21 -35.60
CA ILE A 123 -16.35 -9.71 -35.09
C ILE A 123 -16.52 -8.37 -34.40
N ILE A 124 -17.33 -7.49 -34.98
CA ILE A 124 -17.60 -6.16 -34.39
C ILE A 124 -18.35 -6.32 -33.06
N GLU A 125 -19.31 -7.22 -33.01
CA GLU A 125 -20.08 -7.50 -31.80
C GLU A 125 -19.22 -8.13 -30.70
N GLU A 126 -18.36 -9.11 -31.04
CA GLU A 126 -17.43 -9.72 -30.08
C GLU A 126 -16.45 -8.68 -29.50
N TYR A 127 -15.89 -7.81 -30.36
CA TYR A 127 -15.04 -6.71 -29.93
C TYR A 127 -15.77 -5.77 -28.95
N GLY A 128 -17.02 -5.46 -29.22
CA GLY A 128 -17.89 -4.66 -28.35
C GLY A 128 -18.12 -5.34 -26.98
N ARG A 129 -18.45 -6.64 -27.00
CA ARG A 129 -18.64 -7.43 -25.75
C ARG A 129 -17.38 -7.49 -24.90
N GLU A 130 -16.22 -7.71 -25.49
CA GLU A 130 -14.94 -7.72 -24.75
C GLU A 130 -14.62 -6.34 -24.16
N THR A 131 -14.87 -5.27 -24.92
CA THR A 131 -14.65 -3.89 -24.43
C THR A 131 -15.56 -3.60 -23.24
N GLN A 132 -16.81 -4.05 -23.27
CA GLN A 132 -17.73 -3.89 -22.15
C GLN A 132 -17.28 -4.70 -20.92
N ARG A 133 -16.83 -5.95 -21.10
CA ARG A 133 -16.26 -6.76 -20.00
C ARG A 133 -15.08 -6.05 -19.31
N MET A 134 -14.18 -5.44 -20.08
CA MET A 134 -13.06 -4.68 -19.51
C MET A 134 -13.53 -3.46 -18.71
N ARG A 135 -14.58 -2.77 -19.15
CA ARG A 135 -15.16 -1.64 -18.40
C ARG A 135 -15.79 -2.10 -17.09
N ASP A 136 -16.52 -3.21 -17.13
CA ASP A 136 -17.16 -3.78 -15.94
C ASP A 136 -16.10 -4.25 -14.93
N GLU A 137 -15.04 -4.92 -15.40
CA GLU A 137 -13.90 -5.30 -14.57
C GLU A 137 -13.22 -4.08 -13.95
N LEU A 138 -12.99 -3.02 -14.74
CA LEU A 138 -12.38 -1.78 -14.23
C LEU A 138 -13.22 -1.15 -13.11
N GLN A 139 -14.54 -1.17 -13.24
CA GLN A 139 -15.43 -0.68 -12.19
C GLN A 139 -15.36 -1.54 -10.93
N ALA A 140 -15.34 -2.88 -11.08
CA ALA A 140 -15.22 -3.81 -9.96
C ALA A 140 -13.90 -3.63 -9.20
N VAL A 141 -12.78 -3.52 -9.91
CA VAL A 141 -11.45 -3.30 -9.31
C VAL A 141 -11.38 -1.96 -8.58
N ARG A 142 -11.95 -0.90 -9.14
CA ARG A 142 -12.03 0.41 -8.47
C ARG A 142 -12.86 0.38 -7.20
N LYS A 143 -13.98 -0.36 -7.22
CA LYS A 143 -14.83 -0.54 -6.05
C LYS A 143 -14.07 -1.25 -4.93
N GLU A 144 -13.41 -2.37 -5.24
CA GLU A 144 -12.59 -3.12 -4.29
C GLU A 144 -11.48 -2.26 -3.68
N LEU A 145 -10.77 -1.49 -4.52
CA LEU A 145 -9.72 -0.59 -4.04
C LEU A 145 -10.28 0.50 -3.10
N LYS A 146 -11.46 1.03 -3.40
CA LYS A 146 -12.14 2.00 -2.54
C LYS A 146 -12.50 1.39 -1.18
N GLU A 147 -13.04 0.17 -1.17
CA GLU A 147 -13.38 -0.57 0.05
C GLU A 147 -12.16 -0.82 0.93
N LEU A 148 -11.03 -1.22 0.33
CA LEU A 148 -9.75 -1.40 1.03
C LEU A 148 -9.18 -0.09 1.61
N ASN A 149 -9.52 1.06 1.04
CA ASN A 149 -9.04 2.36 1.50
C ASN A 149 -9.96 3.00 2.56
N THR A 150 -11.17 2.46 2.75
CA THR A 150 -12.10 2.98 3.75
C THR A 150 -11.63 2.55 5.14
N PRO A 151 -11.39 3.47 6.09
CA PRO A 151 -11.05 3.10 7.46
C PRO A 151 -12.16 2.25 8.09
N GLN A 152 -11.77 1.17 8.77
CA GLN A 152 -12.71 0.24 9.43
C GLN A 152 -13.64 0.97 10.42
N ASP A 153 -13.15 2.05 11.03
CA ASP A 153 -13.90 2.87 12.00
C ASP A 153 -15.08 3.62 11.38
N GLN A 154 -14.99 4.02 10.10
CA GLN A 154 -16.10 4.68 9.39
C GLN A 154 -17.21 3.69 9.02
N ILE A 155 -16.89 2.42 8.79
CA ILE A 155 -17.88 1.37 8.49
C ILE A 155 -18.72 1.08 9.75
N ASN A 156 -18.12 1.14 10.93
CA ASN A 156 -18.80 0.86 12.20
C ASN A 156 -19.65 2.05 12.68
N GLN A 157 -19.25 3.30 12.41
CA GLN A 157 -20.05 4.49 12.73
C GLN A 157 -21.32 4.57 11.88
N GLY A 158 -21.27 4.26 10.58
CA GLY A 158 -22.45 4.22 9.73
C GLY A 158 -23.48 3.16 10.10
N LYS A 159 -23.09 2.10 10.82
CA LYS A 159 -24.01 1.08 11.33
C LYS A 159 -24.69 1.47 12.65
N THR A 160 -24.07 2.35 13.44
CA THR A 160 -24.65 2.81 14.72
C THR A 160 -25.65 3.93 14.53
N GLU A 161 -25.53 4.78 13.54
CA GLU A 161 -26.50 5.85 13.24
C GLU A 161 -27.86 5.33 12.73
N THR A 162 -27.87 4.14 12.10
CA THR A 162 -29.13 3.53 11.65
C THR A 162 -29.90 2.78 12.75
N LEU A 163 -29.31 2.58 13.95
CA LEU A 163 -29.95 1.88 15.09
C LEU A 163 -30.61 2.81 16.09
N TYR A 164 -30.31 4.09 16.07
CA TYR A 164 -31.00 5.09 16.87
C TYR A 164 -31.99 5.85 15.98
N GLY A 165 -33.21 5.30 15.92
CA GLY A 165 -34.33 5.94 15.24
C GLY A 165 -34.51 7.36 15.78
N SER A 166 -34.65 8.31 14.84
CA SER A 166 -35.03 9.69 15.13
C SER A 166 -36.24 9.71 16.06
N PRO A 167 -36.26 10.48 17.15
CA PRO A 167 -37.49 10.71 17.89
C PRO A 167 -38.46 11.42 16.98
N GLN A 168 -39.61 10.82 16.76
CA GLN A 168 -40.74 11.45 16.10
C GLN A 168 -41.28 12.60 16.96
N PRO A 169 -41.72 13.72 16.39
CA PRO A 169 -42.29 14.85 17.12
C PRO A 169 -43.65 14.55 17.75
#